data_bcb00b34390c936a702969afacd1aa1f
#
_entry.id   bcb00b34390c936a702969afacd1aa1f
#
_cell.length_a   1.000
_cell.length_b   1.000
_cell.length_c   1.000
_cell.angle_alpha   90.00
_cell.angle_beta   90.00
_cell.angle_gamma   90.00
#
_symmetry.space_group_name_H-M   'P 1'
#
loop_
_entity.id
_entity.type
_entity.pdbx_description
1 polymer ?
#
loop_
_entity_poly.entity_id
_entity_poly.type
_entity_poly.pdbx_seq_one_letter_code
_entity_poly.pdbx_strand_id
1 'polypeptide(L)'
;MTKYKCERTYIDSNIDRSCKRDRYWKMIGKFLAMTALGSLLLTGCGAKVDVPDMSSMGTINVVSREEGSGTKTEFDNLVGTDATGTNTVADSTDKVISEVASDKNAIGYIAYSAENNSGVKALDVDGVAPDAASIEKDKYPLCRDYILVYNGELSAVAKDFMAYVKSAGQAVVADYCVPVKKSETFLSDKSGGTVEIHGSTSAAPIVSKLAEEYMKINPAAKILVTESDSTQGLNDALQGRCDLGMSSRSLQPYESELLTSYVFGCDAIAVIVNSENTLSDISVDMLKKIYDKKYTAWSDLR
;
A
#
# COMPACT_ATOMS: atom_id res chain seq x y z
N MET A 1 -34.20 27.03 -12.35
CA MET A 1 -34.52 25.79 -11.68
C MET A 1 -34.39 24.65 -12.68
N THR A 2 -33.26 23.99 -12.72
CA THR A 2 -33.05 22.79 -13.56
C THR A 2 -32.31 21.77 -12.70
N LYS A 3 -33.04 20.72 -12.32
CA LYS A 3 -32.54 19.61 -11.51
C LYS A 3 -31.59 18.75 -12.32
N TYR A 4 -30.32 18.66 -11.95
CA TYR A 4 -29.42 17.61 -12.43
C TYR A 4 -29.76 16.30 -11.73
N LYS A 5 -30.26 15.35 -12.52
CA LYS A 5 -30.51 13.96 -12.14
C LYS A 5 -29.17 13.23 -12.20
N CYS A 6 -28.64 12.82 -11.05
CA CYS A 6 -27.51 11.90 -10.98
C CYS A 6 -28.03 10.50 -11.35
N GLU A 7 -27.73 10.00 -12.53
CA GLU A 7 -27.98 8.62 -12.91
C GLU A 7 -26.94 7.72 -12.24
N ARG A 8 -27.40 6.99 -11.24
CA ARG A 8 -26.66 5.92 -10.59
C ARG A 8 -26.61 4.73 -11.54
N THR A 9 -25.50 4.53 -12.24
CA THR A 9 -25.21 3.28 -12.94
C THR A 9 -25.12 2.15 -11.92
N TYR A 10 -25.94 1.14 -12.13
CA TYR A 10 -26.06 -0.09 -11.36
C TYR A 10 -24.69 -0.82 -11.35
N ILE A 11 -24.00 -0.84 -10.22
CA ILE A 11 -22.81 -1.65 -9.97
C ILE A 11 -23.28 -2.91 -9.26
N ASP A 12 -23.00 -4.03 -9.90
CA ASP A 12 -23.36 -5.38 -9.46
C ASP A 12 -22.79 -5.67 -8.06
N SER A 13 -23.65 -6.12 -7.14
CA SER A 13 -23.49 -6.10 -5.69
C SER A 13 -22.63 -7.23 -5.12
N ASN A 14 -21.48 -7.57 -5.73
CA ASN A 14 -20.68 -8.68 -5.19
C ASN A 14 -19.18 -8.50 -5.02
N ILE A 15 -18.56 -7.37 -5.36
CA ILE A 15 -17.16 -7.08 -4.97
C ILE A 15 -16.98 -5.55 -4.89
N ASP A 16 -17.53 -4.89 -3.86
CA ASP A 16 -17.10 -3.53 -3.46
C ASP A 16 -16.19 -3.70 -2.24
N ARG A 17 -14.90 -3.86 -2.50
CA ARG A 17 -13.86 -3.91 -1.46
C ARG A 17 -12.87 -2.78 -1.70
N SER A 18 -13.23 -1.56 -1.30
CA SER A 18 -12.21 -0.59 -0.94
C SER A 18 -11.73 -0.92 0.48
N CYS A 19 -10.50 -1.33 0.64
CA CYS A 19 -9.87 -1.76 1.90
C CYS A 19 -9.98 -0.73 3.05
N LYS A 20 -10.45 0.49 2.80
CA LYS A 20 -10.47 1.60 3.77
C LYS A 20 -11.79 2.33 3.97
N ARG A 21 -12.77 2.25 3.06
CA ARG A 21 -13.98 3.07 3.14
C ARG A 21 -14.87 2.71 4.34
N ASP A 22 -14.88 1.45 4.77
CA ASP A 22 -15.68 0.99 5.91
C ASP A 22 -15.03 1.30 7.27
N ARG A 23 -13.71 1.40 7.38
CA ARG A 23 -13.04 1.76 8.65
C ARG A 23 -13.23 3.22 9.02
N TYR A 24 -13.16 4.13 8.06
CA TYR A 24 -13.32 5.58 8.32
C TYR A 24 -14.75 5.91 8.75
N TRP A 25 -15.76 5.31 8.14
CA TRP A 25 -17.17 5.50 8.53
C TRP A 25 -17.52 4.82 9.85
N LYS A 26 -16.92 3.69 10.19
CA LYS A 26 -17.10 3.03 11.49
C LYS A 26 -16.48 3.81 12.65
N MET A 27 -15.43 4.59 12.43
CA MET A 27 -14.86 5.48 13.44
C MET A 27 -15.72 6.73 13.67
N ILE A 28 -16.24 7.35 12.64
CA ILE A 28 -17.10 8.55 12.76
C ILE A 28 -18.46 8.21 13.40
N GLY A 29 -19.02 7.03 13.11
CA GLY A 29 -20.28 6.57 13.70
C GLY A 29 -20.22 6.26 15.21
N LYS A 30 -19.04 6.05 15.77
CA LYS A 30 -18.84 5.76 17.20
C LYS A 30 -18.69 7.00 18.08
N PHE A 31 -18.48 8.18 17.49
CA PHE A 31 -18.32 9.43 18.25
C PHE A 31 -19.62 10.14 18.59
N LEU A 32 -20.78 9.72 18.06
CA LEU A 32 -22.08 10.39 18.25
C LEU A 32 -23.06 9.68 19.18
N ALA A 33 -22.67 8.61 19.84
CA ALA A 33 -23.56 7.88 20.76
C ALA A 33 -22.86 7.43 22.05
N MET A 34 -22.36 8.37 22.86
CA MET A 34 -21.95 8.05 24.23
C MET A 34 -22.13 9.25 25.18
N THR A 35 -23.38 9.48 25.56
CA THR A 35 -23.70 10.06 26.86
C THR A 35 -24.78 9.18 27.48
N ALA A 36 -24.41 8.20 28.31
CA ALA A 36 -25.11 7.78 29.54
C ALA A 36 -24.52 6.47 30.08
N LEU A 37 -23.99 6.56 31.28
CA LEU A 37 -23.84 5.56 32.35
C LEU A 37 -23.35 4.13 32.03
N GLY A 38 -22.25 3.75 32.69
CA GLY A 38 -21.92 2.35 32.98
C GLY A 38 -20.43 2.08 32.93
N SER A 39 -19.77 2.09 34.11
CA SER A 39 -18.43 1.58 34.31
C SER A 39 -18.36 0.09 33.94
N LEU A 40 -18.01 -0.24 32.69
CA LEU A 40 -17.53 -1.55 32.31
C LEU A 40 -16.04 -1.44 32.05
N LEU A 41 -15.26 -2.16 32.82
CA LEU A 41 -13.84 -2.42 32.60
C LEU A 41 -13.67 -2.99 31.19
N LEU A 42 -13.27 -2.15 30.24
CA LEU A 42 -12.76 -2.60 28.95
C LEU A 42 -11.36 -3.16 29.19
N THR A 43 -11.26 -4.42 29.56
CA THR A 43 -10.06 -5.20 29.32
C THR A 43 -9.91 -5.28 27.80
N GLY A 44 -9.02 -4.45 27.25
CA GLY A 44 -8.57 -4.59 25.87
C GLY A 44 -7.91 -5.97 25.72
N CYS A 45 -8.64 -6.92 25.11
CA CYS A 45 -8.05 -8.13 24.59
C CYS A 45 -7.27 -7.77 23.30
N GLY A 46 -6.13 -7.13 23.43
CA GLY A 46 -5.07 -7.23 22.46
C GLY A 46 -4.55 -8.66 22.50
N ALA A 47 -4.47 -9.36 21.38
CA ALA A 47 -3.78 -10.63 21.30
C ALA A 47 -2.39 -10.44 21.91
N LYS A 48 -2.04 -11.24 22.94
CA LYS A 48 -0.70 -11.17 23.51
C LYS A 48 0.24 -11.79 22.48
N VAL A 49 1.09 -10.94 21.91
CA VAL A 49 2.20 -11.37 21.08
C VAL A 49 3.21 -12.09 21.98
N ASP A 50 3.57 -13.30 21.63
CA ASP A 50 4.61 -14.07 22.33
C ASP A 50 5.99 -13.62 21.81
N VAL A 51 6.66 -12.77 22.60
CA VAL A 51 7.99 -12.24 22.25
C VAL A 51 9.07 -13.15 22.83
N PRO A 52 9.95 -13.72 22.00
CA PRO A 52 11.07 -14.55 22.46
C PRO A 52 12.04 -13.72 23.32
N ASP A 53 12.99 -14.40 23.98
CA ASP A 53 14.05 -13.70 24.70
C ASP A 53 14.97 -12.94 23.72
N MET A 54 14.82 -11.62 23.68
CA MET A 54 15.58 -10.70 22.83
C MET A 54 16.76 -10.05 23.56
N SER A 55 17.12 -10.51 24.77
CA SER A 55 18.17 -9.88 25.59
C SER A 55 19.57 -9.92 24.98
N SER A 56 19.82 -10.85 24.05
CA SER A 56 21.07 -10.94 23.30
C SER A 56 21.13 -10.00 22.09
N MET A 57 20.00 -9.38 21.71
CA MET A 57 19.91 -8.40 20.64
C MET A 57 20.25 -7.02 21.17
N GLY A 58 20.78 -6.15 20.29
CA GLY A 58 21.20 -4.80 20.66
C GLY A 58 20.10 -3.74 20.50
N THR A 59 20.56 -2.54 20.24
CA THR A 59 19.70 -1.40 19.90
C THR A 59 18.97 -1.64 18.59
N ILE A 60 17.69 -1.30 18.54
CA ILE A 60 16.89 -1.40 17.31
C ILE A 60 17.36 -0.33 16.33
N ASN A 61 17.73 -0.74 15.12
CA ASN A 61 17.97 0.16 14.00
C ASN A 61 16.69 0.30 13.17
N VAL A 62 16.01 1.43 13.31
CA VAL A 62 14.73 1.70 12.65
C VAL A 62 14.98 2.26 11.26
N VAL A 63 14.59 1.51 10.25
CA VAL A 63 14.66 1.91 8.83
C VAL A 63 13.29 2.38 8.39
N SER A 64 13.20 3.62 7.89
CA SER A 64 11.99 4.20 7.33
C SER A 64 12.23 4.65 5.90
N ARG A 65 11.14 4.99 5.20
CA ARG A 65 11.18 5.58 3.88
C ARG A 65 11.28 7.11 3.97
N GLU A 66 11.68 7.70 2.86
CA GLU A 66 11.76 9.14 2.64
C GLU A 66 10.39 9.83 2.72
N GLU A 67 10.40 11.15 2.91
CA GLU A 67 9.20 11.97 2.77
C GLU A 67 8.67 11.90 1.32
N GLY A 68 7.33 11.87 1.17
CA GLY A 68 6.68 11.65 -0.12
C GLY A 68 6.39 10.18 -0.42
N SER A 69 7.11 9.24 0.20
CA SER A 69 6.84 7.81 0.05
C SER A 69 5.41 7.45 0.46
N GLY A 70 4.65 6.87 -0.47
CA GLY A 70 3.31 6.37 -0.19
C GLY A 70 3.32 5.25 0.85
N THR A 71 4.37 4.40 0.86
CA THR A 71 4.51 3.33 1.86
C THR A 71 4.72 3.90 3.25
N LYS A 72 5.57 4.96 3.39
CA LYS A 72 5.74 5.66 4.65
C LYS A 72 4.43 6.27 5.14
N THR A 73 3.80 7.08 4.30
CA THR A 73 2.53 7.76 4.65
C THR A 73 1.47 6.77 5.11
N GLU A 74 1.34 5.64 4.41
CA GLU A 74 0.34 4.64 4.76
C GLU A 74 0.70 3.86 6.02
N PHE A 75 1.99 3.52 6.20
CA PHE A 75 2.49 2.91 7.43
C PHE A 75 2.25 3.83 8.64
N ASP A 76 2.63 5.09 8.54
CA ASP A 76 2.46 6.07 9.60
C ASP A 76 0.99 6.23 9.99
N ASN A 77 0.09 6.26 9.00
CA ASN A 77 -1.36 6.34 9.23
C ASN A 77 -1.93 5.09 9.92
N LEU A 78 -1.51 3.89 9.46
CA LEU A 78 -2.04 2.62 9.96
C LEU A 78 -1.52 2.29 11.36
N VAL A 79 -0.25 2.59 11.63
CA VAL A 79 0.40 2.39 12.94
C VAL A 79 0.07 3.53 13.91
N GLY A 80 -0.24 4.72 13.40
CA GLY A 80 -0.50 5.92 14.19
C GLY A 80 0.80 6.53 14.75
N THR A 81 1.88 6.52 13.96
CA THR A 81 3.20 7.05 14.33
C THR A 81 3.55 8.26 13.45
N ASP A 82 4.48 9.10 13.91
CA ASP A 82 5.16 10.13 13.12
C ASP A 82 6.61 9.73 12.75
N ALA A 83 6.99 8.50 13.08
CA ALA A 83 8.28 7.88 12.79
C ALA A 83 9.50 8.69 13.29
N THR A 84 9.37 9.41 14.40
CA THR A 84 10.48 10.19 15.00
C THR A 84 11.65 9.33 15.48
N GLY A 85 11.43 8.01 15.61
CA GLY A 85 12.44 7.02 15.98
C GLY A 85 13.33 6.54 14.83
N THR A 86 13.13 7.01 13.60
CA THR A 86 13.92 6.58 12.43
C THR A 86 15.41 6.85 12.62
N ASN A 87 16.22 5.81 12.36
CA ASN A 87 17.69 5.91 12.35
C ASN A 87 18.20 6.04 10.90
N THR A 88 17.61 5.33 9.97
CA THR A 88 18.01 5.29 8.56
C THR A 88 16.81 5.62 7.67
N VAL A 89 16.99 6.53 6.73
CA VAL A 89 16.01 6.88 5.70
C VAL A 89 16.43 6.25 4.38
N ALA A 90 15.56 5.43 3.81
CA ALA A 90 15.74 4.77 2.53
C ALA A 90 14.86 5.43 1.46
N ASP A 91 15.40 5.65 0.27
CA ASP A 91 14.74 6.31 -0.87
C ASP A 91 13.96 5.34 -1.79
N SER A 92 14.00 4.05 -1.50
CA SER A 92 13.34 3.02 -2.32
C SER A 92 13.02 1.76 -1.50
N THR A 93 12.15 0.91 -2.03
CA THR A 93 11.84 -0.40 -1.44
C THR A 93 13.09 -1.28 -1.34
N ASP A 94 13.90 -1.34 -2.42
CA ASP A 94 15.14 -2.14 -2.47
C ASP A 94 16.17 -1.66 -1.45
N LYS A 95 16.23 -0.35 -1.20
CA LYS A 95 17.12 0.21 -0.19
C LYS A 95 16.72 -0.20 1.21
N VAL A 96 15.42 -0.23 1.55
CA VAL A 96 14.94 -0.77 2.84
C VAL A 96 15.38 -2.22 3.01
N ILE A 97 15.17 -3.06 1.98
CA ILE A 97 15.55 -4.47 1.99
C ILE A 97 17.06 -4.61 2.25
N SER A 98 17.88 -3.86 1.52
CA SER A 98 19.34 -3.89 1.65
C SER A 98 19.81 -3.48 3.06
N GLU A 99 19.24 -2.42 3.63
CA GLU A 99 19.58 -1.96 4.99
C GLU A 99 19.22 -3.01 6.04
N VAL A 100 18.00 -3.57 5.95
CA VAL A 100 17.54 -4.60 6.91
C VAL A 100 18.31 -5.90 6.75
N ALA A 101 18.63 -6.33 5.52
CA ALA A 101 19.41 -7.54 5.27
C ALA A 101 20.86 -7.43 5.81
N SER A 102 21.42 -6.23 5.88
CA SER A 102 22.81 -5.99 6.32
C SER A 102 22.97 -5.84 7.82
N ASP A 103 21.88 -5.63 8.58
CA ASP A 103 21.91 -5.41 10.03
C ASP A 103 20.90 -6.28 10.76
N LYS A 104 21.36 -7.24 11.56
CA LYS A 104 20.51 -8.15 12.36
C LYS A 104 19.61 -7.42 13.37
N ASN A 105 19.95 -6.19 13.75
CA ASN A 105 19.17 -5.37 14.66
C ASN A 105 18.20 -4.42 13.94
N ALA A 106 18.17 -4.44 12.60
CA ALA A 106 17.29 -3.55 11.84
C ALA A 106 15.85 -4.08 11.80
N ILE A 107 14.92 -3.12 11.77
CA ILE A 107 13.51 -3.30 11.45
C ILE A 107 13.11 -2.28 10.38
N GLY A 108 12.33 -2.71 9.41
CA GLY A 108 11.83 -1.86 8.35
C GLY A 108 10.46 -2.32 7.87
N TYR A 109 9.95 -1.68 6.83
CA TYR A 109 8.70 -2.07 6.20
C TYR A 109 8.77 -1.88 4.68
N ILE A 110 8.14 -2.79 3.96
CA ILE A 110 8.11 -2.82 2.50
C ILE A 110 6.72 -3.17 1.97
N ALA A 111 6.55 -3.09 0.66
CA ALA A 111 5.42 -3.73 -0.01
C ALA A 111 5.52 -5.26 0.17
N TYR A 112 4.43 -5.93 0.54
CA TYR A 112 4.39 -7.40 0.61
C TYR A 112 4.74 -8.02 -0.75
N SER A 113 4.29 -7.42 -1.84
CA SER A 113 4.62 -7.82 -3.21
C SER A 113 6.14 -7.84 -3.52
N ALA A 114 6.97 -7.23 -2.67
CA ALA A 114 8.43 -7.20 -2.80
C ALA A 114 9.17 -8.10 -1.79
N GLU A 115 8.45 -8.94 -1.01
CA GLU A 115 9.02 -9.72 0.12
C GLU A 115 10.00 -10.82 -0.28
N ASN A 116 9.92 -11.34 -1.50
CA ASN A 116 10.74 -12.49 -1.96
C ASN A 116 12.24 -12.17 -2.10
N ASN A 117 12.86 -11.62 -1.04
CA ASN A 117 14.26 -11.24 -1.03
C ASN A 117 15.05 -12.01 0.03
N SER A 118 16.23 -12.52 -0.37
CA SER A 118 17.15 -13.18 0.57
C SER A 118 17.67 -12.21 1.63
N GLY A 119 17.78 -12.68 2.87
CA GLY A 119 18.38 -11.93 3.98
C GLY A 119 17.37 -11.18 4.86
N VAL A 120 16.10 -11.11 4.48
CA VAL A 120 15.02 -10.56 5.31
C VAL A 120 13.89 -11.55 5.50
N LYS A 121 13.07 -11.36 6.53
CA LYS A 121 11.82 -12.08 6.73
C LYS A 121 10.73 -11.12 7.18
N ALA A 122 9.50 -11.36 6.75
CA ALA A 122 8.34 -10.65 7.25
C ALA A 122 7.93 -11.17 8.63
N LEU A 123 7.39 -10.26 9.45
CA LEU A 123 6.75 -10.58 10.72
C LEU A 123 5.24 -10.68 10.53
N ASP A 124 4.62 -11.53 11.32
CA ASP A 124 3.19 -11.42 11.58
C ASP A 124 2.91 -10.09 12.31
N VAL A 125 1.74 -9.52 12.10
CA VAL A 125 1.31 -8.33 12.84
C VAL A 125 -0.01 -8.64 13.55
N ASP A 126 -0.01 -8.50 14.88
CA ASP A 126 -1.13 -8.90 15.74
C ASP A 126 -1.56 -10.37 15.50
N GLY A 127 -0.61 -11.27 15.30
CA GLY A 127 -0.82 -12.70 15.04
C GLY A 127 -1.36 -13.01 13.63
N VAL A 128 -1.27 -12.10 12.69
CA VAL A 128 -1.74 -12.30 11.31
C VAL A 128 -0.59 -12.16 10.33
N ALA A 129 -0.35 -13.19 9.52
CA ALA A 129 0.67 -13.16 8.48
C ALA A 129 0.29 -12.20 7.33
N PRO A 130 1.28 -11.51 6.72
CA PRO A 130 1.06 -10.71 5.51
C PRO A 130 0.97 -11.62 4.29
N ASP A 131 -0.09 -12.40 4.16
CA ASP A 131 -0.32 -13.29 3.02
C ASP A 131 -1.56 -12.89 2.20
N ALA A 132 -1.65 -13.39 0.97
CA ALA A 132 -2.75 -13.07 0.07
C ALA A 132 -4.13 -13.38 0.68
N ALA A 133 -4.26 -14.45 1.47
CA ALA A 133 -5.52 -14.86 2.06
C ALA A 133 -5.95 -13.93 3.21
N SER A 134 -5.00 -13.42 3.99
CA SER A 134 -5.26 -12.46 5.06
C SER A 134 -5.56 -11.07 4.51
N ILE A 135 -4.86 -10.67 3.43
CA ILE A 135 -5.10 -9.41 2.70
C ILE A 135 -6.49 -9.45 2.04
N GLU A 136 -6.82 -10.52 1.31
CA GLU A 136 -8.12 -10.67 0.65
C GLU A 136 -9.29 -10.60 1.64
N LYS A 137 -9.10 -11.10 2.86
CA LYS A 137 -10.13 -11.10 3.91
C LYS A 137 -10.10 -9.87 4.81
N ASP A 138 -9.27 -8.88 4.49
CA ASP A 138 -9.04 -7.66 5.30
C ASP A 138 -8.72 -7.98 6.77
N LYS A 139 -7.92 -9.03 7.02
CA LYS A 139 -7.51 -9.45 8.35
C LYS A 139 -6.16 -8.88 8.76
N TYR A 140 -5.23 -8.73 7.80
CA TYR A 140 -3.92 -8.16 8.08
C TYR A 140 -4.06 -6.66 8.41
N PRO A 141 -3.48 -6.16 9.51
CA PRO A 141 -3.74 -4.79 9.96
C PRO A 141 -3.20 -3.69 9.04
N LEU A 142 -2.13 -3.99 8.28
CA LEU A 142 -1.41 -3.00 7.48
C LEU A 142 -1.69 -3.17 5.98
N CYS A 143 -2.96 -3.36 5.59
CA CYS A 143 -3.39 -3.39 4.19
C CYS A 143 -3.45 -1.99 3.58
N ARG A 144 -3.18 -1.92 2.26
CA ARG A 144 -3.25 -0.67 1.47
C ARG A 144 -3.68 -0.95 0.03
N ASP A 145 -4.08 0.11 -0.67
CA ASP A 145 -4.42 0.06 -2.07
C ASP A 145 -3.27 0.54 -2.97
N TYR A 146 -3.14 -0.08 -4.15
CA TYR A 146 -2.39 0.48 -5.28
C TYR A 146 -3.34 1.20 -6.21
N ILE A 147 -3.01 2.44 -6.55
CA ILE A 147 -3.91 3.36 -7.24
C ILE A 147 -3.21 3.92 -8.48
N LEU A 148 -3.88 3.90 -9.63
CA LEU A 148 -3.55 4.71 -10.78
C LEU A 148 -4.45 5.94 -10.81
N VAL A 149 -3.89 7.10 -11.14
CA VAL A 149 -4.62 8.36 -11.24
C VAL A 149 -4.32 9.07 -12.57
N TYR A 150 -5.24 9.93 -13.00
CA TYR A 150 -5.04 10.83 -14.12
C TYR A 150 -5.84 12.09 -13.96
N ASN A 151 -5.42 13.16 -14.66
CA ASN A 151 -6.09 14.44 -14.69
C ASN A 151 -6.74 14.68 -16.05
N GLY A 152 -8.02 15.04 -16.05
CA GLY A 152 -8.75 15.34 -17.29
C GLY A 152 -8.97 14.14 -18.20
N GLU A 153 -8.83 14.34 -19.51
CA GLU A 153 -9.09 13.33 -20.54
C GLU A 153 -7.83 12.57 -20.93
N LEU A 154 -7.89 11.24 -20.88
CA LEU A 154 -6.83 10.37 -21.38
C LEU A 154 -6.78 10.33 -22.90
N SER A 155 -5.59 10.15 -23.48
CA SER A 155 -5.39 9.80 -24.88
C SER A 155 -6.04 8.44 -25.21
N ALA A 156 -6.26 8.15 -26.49
CA ALA A 156 -6.86 6.88 -26.91
C ALA A 156 -6.04 5.68 -26.41
N VAL A 157 -4.71 5.72 -26.58
CA VAL A 157 -3.81 4.65 -26.11
C VAL A 157 -3.81 4.51 -24.60
N ALA A 158 -3.91 5.61 -23.84
CA ALA A 158 -3.99 5.55 -22.38
C ALA A 158 -5.34 4.98 -21.89
N LYS A 159 -6.45 5.29 -22.60
CA LYS A 159 -7.77 4.68 -22.37
C LYS A 159 -7.74 3.17 -22.61
N ASP A 160 -7.11 2.73 -23.71
CA ASP A 160 -6.97 1.31 -24.05
C ASP A 160 -6.09 0.58 -23.02
N PHE A 161 -4.96 1.18 -22.60
CA PHE A 161 -4.14 0.64 -21.51
C PHE A 161 -4.91 0.52 -20.19
N MET A 162 -5.66 1.54 -19.80
CA MET A 162 -6.49 1.49 -18.59
C MET A 162 -7.61 0.44 -18.69
N ALA A 163 -8.18 0.23 -19.89
CA ALA A 163 -9.14 -0.85 -20.11
C ALA A 163 -8.49 -2.23 -19.94
N TYR A 164 -7.25 -2.41 -20.41
CA TYR A 164 -6.46 -3.61 -20.15
C TYR A 164 -6.22 -3.83 -18.65
N VAL A 165 -5.72 -2.82 -17.93
CA VAL A 165 -5.51 -2.88 -16.47
C VAL A 165 -6.78 -3.29 -15.73
N LYS A 166 -7.93 -2.75 -16.16
CA LYS A 166 -9.25 -3.03 -15.59
C LYS A 166 -9.82 -4.42 -15.94
N SER A 167 -9.20 -5.17 -16.85
CA SER A 167 -9.71 -6.45 -17.35
C SER A 167 -8.65 -7.55 -17.32
N ALA A 168 -8.02 -7.88 -18.47
CA ALA A 168 -7.03 -8.95 -18.57
C ALA A 168 -5.78 -8.70 -17.72
N GLY A 169 -5.42 -7.44 -17.50
CA GLY A 169 -4.30 -7.05 -16.62
C GLY A 169 -4.47 -7.50 -15.16
N GLN A 170 -5.69 -7.79 -14.71
CA GLN A 170 -5.92 -8.29 -13.36
C GLN A 170 -5.31 -9.70 -13.13
N ALA A 171 -5.03 -10.46 -14.19
CA ALA A 171 -4.23 -11.69 -14.08
C ALA A 171 -2.78 -11.38 -13.69
N VAL A 172 -2.19 -10.34 -14.28
CA VAL A 172 -0.84 -9.88 -13.92
C VAL A 172 -0.81 -9.35 -12.49
N VAL A 173 -1.82 -8.58 -12.09
CA VAL A 173 -1.92 -8.07 -10.71
C VAL A 173 -1.95 -9.22 -9.70
N ALA A 174 -2.66 -10.31 -10.01
CA ALA A 174 -2.77 -11.49 -9.14
C ALA A 174 -1.44 -12.22 -8.87
N ASP A 175 -0.43 -12.03 -9.74
CA ASP A 175 0.91 -12.59 -9.54
C ASP A 175 1.72 -11.83 -8.47
N TYR A 176 1.29 -10.61 -8.10
CA TYR A 176 2.01 -9.73 -7.18
C TYR A 176 1.22 -9.41 -5.89
N CYS A 177 -0.07 -9.15 -6.03
CA CYS A 177 -0.92 -8.74 -4.91
C CYS A 177 -2.38 -9.21 -5.14
N VAL A 178 -3.29 -8.83 -4.26
CA VAL A 178 -4.71 -9.20 -4.40
C VAL A 178 -5.36 -8.31 -5.47
N PRO A 179 -5.86 -8.89 -6.58
CA PRO A 179 -6.54 -8.13 -7.62
C PRO A 179 -7.89 -7.62 -7.13
N VAL A 180 -8.35 -6.48 -7.67
CA VAL A 180 -9.64 -5.89 -7.27
C VAL A 180 -10.84 -6.60 -7.88
N LYS A 181 -10.62 -7.38 -8.93
CA LYS A 181 -11.64 -8.23 -9.56
C LYS A 181 -11.00 -9.39 -10.31
N LYS A 182 -11.82 -10.34 -10.75
CA LYS A 182 -11.36 -11.43 -11.62
C LYS A 182 -10.94 -10.87 -12.98
N SER A 183 -9.90 -11.49 -13.55
CA SER A 183 -9.46 -11.19 -14.90
C SER A 183 -10.56 -11.50 -15.92
N GLU A 184 -10.73 -10.61 -16.89
CA GLU A 184 -11.72 -10.70 -17.97
C GLU A 184 -11.02 -10.60 -19.32
N THR A 185 -11.69 -11.03 -20.38
CA THR A 185 -11.16 -10.90 -21.73
C THR A 185 -11.02 -9.43 -22.11
N PHE A 186 -9.88 -9.09 -22.72
CA PHE A 186 -9.58 -7.76 -23.22
C PHE A 186 -9.39 -7.80 -24.74
N LEU A 187 -9.97 -6.83 -25.42
CA LEU A 187 -9.77 -6.60 -26.84
C LEU A 187 -9.27 -5.17 -27.03
N SER A 188 -8.00 -5.04 -27.40
CA SER A 188 -7.38 -3.74 -27.67
C SER A 188 -7.95 -3.10 -28.93
N ASP A 189 -8.18 -1.79 -28.90
CA ASP A 189 -8.53 -1.00 -30.07
C ASP A 189 -7.31 -0.68 -30.97
N LYS A 190 -6.10 -1.08 -30.52
CA LYS A 190 -4.81 -0.88 -31.22
C LYS A 190 -4.43 0.59 -31.39
N SER A 191 -4.94 1.47 -30.55
CA SER A 191 -4.50 2.88 -30.51
C SER A 191 -3.00 2.96 -30.28
N GLY A 192 -2.31 3.72 -31.13
CA GLY A 192 -0.87 3.94 -31.02
C GLY A 192 -0.53 5.21 -30.25
N GLY A 193 0.69 5.27 -29.76
CA GLY A 193 1.21 6.44 -29.03
C GLY A 193 2.02 6.06 -27.79
N THR A 194 2.42 7.09 -27.05
CA THR A 194 3.19 6.91 -25.80
C THR A 194 2.29 7.24 -24.61
N VAL A 195 2.43 6.49 -23.52
CA VAL A 195 1.84 6.77 -22.21
C VAL A 195 2.97 6.83 -21.18
N GLU A 196 3.07 7.93 -20.48
CA GLU A 196 4.05 8.16 -19.40
C GLU A 196 3.38 7.94 -18.05
N ILE A 197 3.97 7.09 -17.21
CA ILE A 197 3.45 6.71 -15.89
C ILE A 197 4.52 7.00 -14.85
N HIS A 198 4.24 7.88 -13.88
CA HIS A 198 5.19 8.28 -12.86
C HIS A 198 4.71 7.89 -11.45
N GLY A 199 5.63 7.59 -10.53
CA GLY A 199 5.32 7.53 -9.10
C GLY A 199 5.93 6.35 -8.35
N SER A 200 5.13 5.77 -7.46
CA SER A 200 5.49 4.85 -6.40
C SER A 200 6.43 3.71 -6.79
N THR A 201 7.63 3.64 -6.19
CA THR A 201 8.58 2.52 -6.32
C THR A 201 7.98 1.18 -5.88
N SER A 202 6.98 1.17 -4.99
CA SER A 202 6.30 -0.06 -4.56
C SER A 202 5.29 -0.57 -5.59
N ALA A 203 4.67 0.32 -6.37
CA ALA A 203 3.71 -0.05 -7.42
C ALA A 203 4.39 -0.32 -8.77
N ALA A 204 5.58 0.27 -8.99
CA ALA A 204 6.29 0.25 -10.26
C ALA A 204 6.55 -1.16 -10.83
N PRO A 205 6.96 -2.18 -10.05
CA PRO A 205 7.17 -3.52 -10.59
C PRO A 205 5.91 -4.11 -11.25
N ILE A 206 4.74 -3.90 -10.61
CA ILE A 206 3.45 -4.39 -11.11
C ILE A 206 3.06 -3.60 -12.36
N VAL A 207 3.16 -2.25 -12.31
CA VAL A 207 2.79 -1.39 -13.44
C VAL A 207 3.70 -1.62 -14.63
N SER A 208 5.00 -1.84 -14.42
CA SER A 208 5.95 -2.20 -15.47
C SER A 208 5.61 -3.55 -16.11
N LYS A 209 5.20 -4.53 -15.31
CA LYS A 209 4.77 -5.83 -15.86
C LYS A 209 3.46 -5.71 -16.64
N LEU A 210 2.50 -4.92 -16.15
CA LEU A 210 1.28 -4.60 -16.87
C LEU A 210 1.58 -3.92 -18.22
N ALA A 211 2.52 -2.96 -18.23
CA ALA A 211 2.96 -2.27 -19.44
C ALA A 211 3.59 -3.23 -20.44
N GLU A 212 4.49 -4.11 -19.98
CA GLU A 212 5.13 -5.13 -20.82
C GLU A 212 4.10 -6.06 -21.49
N GLU A 213 3.19 -6.62 -20.71
CA GLU A 213 2.19 -7.55 -21.23
C GLU A 213 1.18 -6.85 -22.17
N TYR A 214 0.81 -5.60 -21.86
CA TYR A 214 -0.04 -4.81 -22.75
C TYR A 214 0.65 -4.50 -24.09
N MET A 215 1.94 -4.13 -24.11
CA MET A 215 2.68 -3.85 -25.33
C MET A 215 2.84 -5.10 -26.22
N LYS A 216 2.80 -6.31 -25.67
CA LYS A 216 2.71 -7.56 -26.47
C LYS A 216 1.37 -7.68 -27.20
N ILE A 217 0.28 -7.23 -26.56
CA ILE A 217 -1.06 -7.20 -27.16
C ILE A 217 -1.18 -6.05 -28.15
N ASN A 218 -0.66 -4.86 -27.81
CA ASN A 218 -0.69 -3.66 -28.66
C ASN A 218 0.71 -3.13 -28.96
N PRO A 219 1.40 -3.64 -30.00
CA PRO A 219 2.77 -3.20 -30.36
C PRO A 219 2.86 -1.75 -30.88
N ALA A 220 1.72 -1.10 -31.18
CA ALA A 220 1.70 0.31 -31.58
C ALA A 220 1.79 1.28 -30.38
N ALA A 221 1.59 0.77 -29.17
CA ALA A 221 1.70 1.51 -27.93
C ALA A 221 3.13 1.46 -27.36
N LYS A 222 3.55 2.54 -26.72
CA LYS A 222 4.75 2.62 -25.90
C LYS A 222 4.37 3.11 -24.50
N ILE A 223 4.53 2.25 -23.50
CA ILE A 223 4.27 2.58 -22.10
C ILE A 223 5.61 2.78 -21.40
N LEU A 224 5.80 3.95 -20.80
CA LEU A 224 7.01 4.33 -20.07
C LEU A 224 6.69 4.47 -18.60
N VAL A 225 7.38 3.71 -17.75
CA VAL A 225 7.20 3.76 -16.29
C VAL A 225 8.44 4.41 -15.69
N THR A 226 8.23 5.51 -14.96
CA THR A 226 9.28 6.25 -14.25
C THR A 226 9.02 6.18 -12.75
N GLU A 227 9.97 5.59 -12.04
CA GLU A 227 9.91 5.47 -10.59
C GLU A 227 10.27 6.79 -9.90
N SER A 228 9.49 7.13 -8.88
CA SER A 228 9.74 8.19 -7.93
C SER A 228 9.04 7.82 -6.60
N ASP A 229 8.49 8.76 -5.89
CA ASP A 229 7.58 8.49 -4.78
C ASP A 229 6.11 8.74 -5.15
N SER A 230 5.16 8.30 -4.30
CA SER A 230 3.73 8.47 -4.58
C SER A 230 3.31 9.93 -4.67
N THR A 231 3.88 10.80 -3.83
CA THR A 231 3.53 12.23 -3.82
C THR A 231 4.02 12.90 -5.09
N GLN A 232 5.24 12.59 -5.55
CA GLN A 232 5.75 13.09 -6.81
C GLN A 232 4.90 12.62 -8.00
N GLY A 233 4.55 11.32 -8.06
CA GLY A 233 3.71 10.79 -9.12
C GLY A 233 2.31 11.43 -9.18
N LEU A 234 1.68 11.66 -8.02
CA LEU A 234 0.41 12.36 -7.94
C LEU A 234 0.52 13.83 -8.37
N ASN A 235 1.60 14.52 -7.97
CA ASN A 235 1.87 15.90 -8.39
C ASN A 235 2.15 15.99 -9.90
N ASP A 236 2.85 15.01 -10.48
CA ASP A 236 3.11 14.96 -11.92
C ASP A 236 1.81 14.79 -12.70
N ALA A 237 0.91 13.92 -12.25
CA ALA A 237 -0.40 13.78 -12.85
C ALA A 237 -1.25 15.06 -12.72
N LEU A 238 -1.28 15.69 -11.54
CA LEU A 238 -1.99 16.96 -11.32
C LEU A 238 -1.51 18.07 -12.25
N GLN A 239 -0.22 18.12 -12.54
CA GLN A 239 0.42 19.16 -13.36
C GLN A 239 0.53 18.77 -14.85
N GLY A 240 0.00 17.61 -15.25
CA GLY A 240 0.05 17.13 -16.64
C GLY A 240 1.47 16.82 -17.12
N ARG A 241 2.39 16.45 -16.21
CA ARG A 241 3.75 16.02 -16.54
C ARG A 241 3.86 14.52 -16.86
N CYS A 242 2.80 13.78 -16.64
CA CYS A 242 2.63 12.39 -17.05
C CYS A 242 1.16 12.14 -17.39
N ASP A 243 0.88 11.05 -18.10
CA ASP A 243 -0.49 10.65 -18.42
C ASP A 243 -1.17 9.97 -17.23
N LEU A 244 -0.41 9.16 -16.47
CA LEU A 244 -0.89 8.44 -15.29
C LEU A 244 0.09 8.63 -14.12
N GLY A 245 -0.45 8.87 -12.94
CA GLY A 245 0.28 8.77 -11.69
C GLY A 245 0.03 7.42 -11.02
N MET A 246 1.04 6.85 -10.35
CA MET A 246 0.87 5.62 -9.55
C MET A 246 1.17 5.88 -8.08
N SER A 247 0.27 5.44 -7.21
CA SER A 247 0.36 5.65 -5.76
C SER A 247 0.20 4.34 -4.98
N SER A 248 0.89 4.24 -3.86
CA SER A 248 0.78 3.18 -2.85
C SER A 248 0.28 3.73 -1.50
N ARG A 249 -0.40 4.86 -1.52
CA ARG A 249 -1.13 5.46 -0.40
C ARG A 249 -2.50 5.95 -0.85
N SER A 250 -3.38 6.13 0.10
CA SER A 250 -4.66 6.82 -0.10
C SER A 250 -4.46 8.24 -0.59
N LEU A 251 -5.37 8.72 -1.43
CA LEU A 251 -5.38 10.10 -1.91
C LEU A 251 -5.80 11.04 -0.80
N GLN A 252 -5.17 12.22 -0.75
CA GLN A 252 -5.64 13.33 0.07
C GLN A 252 -6.98 13.87 -0.48
N PRO A 253 -7.80 14.53 0.34
CA PRO A 253 -9.08 15.06 -0.12
C PRO A 253 -9.00 15.88 -1.41
N TYR A 254 -8.04 16.82 -1.48
CA TYR A 254 -7.84 17.66 -2.68
C TYR A 254 -7.38 16.86 -3.90
N GLU A 255 -6.58 15.79 -3.70
CA GLU A 255 -6.15 14.90 -4.79
C GLU A 255 -7.35 14.13 -5.34
N SER A 256 -8.24 13.66 -4.46
CA SER A 256 -9.46 12.94 -4.85
C SER A 256 -10.48 13.81 -5.57
N GLU A 257 -10.48 15.13 -5.31
CA GLU A 257 -11.34 16.10 -6.00
C GLU A 257 -10.84 16.43 -7.41
N LEU A 258 -9.53 16.42 -7.62
CA LEU A 258 -8.89 16.87 -8.85
C LEU A 258 -8.50 15.74 -9.81
N LEU A 259 -8.28 14.53 -9.28
CA LEU A 259 -7.81 13.38 -10.04
C LEU A 259 -8.91 12.33 -10.17
N THR A 260 -9.01 11.74 -11.36
CA THR A 260 -9.73 10.47 -11.53
C THR A 260 -8.82 9.33 -11.08
N SER A 261 -9.32 8.45 -10.21
CA SER A 261 -8.53 7.36 -9.63
C SER A 261 -9.13 5.98 -9.93
N TYR A 262 -8.26 4.99 -10.00
CA TYR A 262 -8.63 3.59 -10.09
C TYR A 262 -7.73 2.74 -9.19
N VAL A 263 -8.32 2.05 -8.22
CA VAL A 263 -7.62 1.03 -7.42
C VAL A 263 -7.45 -0.20 -8.30
N PHE A 264 -6.20 -0.60 -8.56
CA PHE A 264 -5.92 -1.74 -9.43
C PHE A 264 -5.51 -3.01 -8.68
N GLY A 265 -5.11 -2.90 -7.42
CA GLY A 265 -4.73 -4.01 -6.56
C GLY A 265 -4.73 -3.62 -5.10
N CYS A 266 -4.86 -4.62 -4.22
CA CYS A 266 -4.72 -4.46 -2.77
C CYS A 266 -3.47 -5.22 -2.31
N ASP A 267 -2.60 -4.53 -1.57
CA ASP A 267 -1.32 -5.03 -1.04
C ASP A 267 -1.28 -4.90 0.49
N ALA A 268 -0.24 -5.40 1.10
CA ALA A 268 0.07 -5.16 2.50
C ALA A 268 1.41 -4.45 2.66
N ILE A 269 1.56 -3.74 3.78
CA ILE A 269 2.86 -3.26 4.23
C ILE A 269 3.42 -4.32 5.15
N ALA A 270 4.34 -5.13 4.64
CA ALA A 270 5.03 -6.15 5.40
C ALA A 270 6.10 -5.51 6.30
N VAL A 271 6.04 -5.77 7.59
CA VAL A 271 7.11 -5.42 8.53
C VAL A 271 8.21 -6.46 8.38
N ILE A 272 9.43 -6.03 8.10
CA ILE A 272 10.55 -6.91 7.87
C ILE A 272 11.66 -6.71 8.92
N VAL A 273 12.31 -7.80 9.25
CA VAL A 273 13.54 -7.85 10.03
C VAL A 273 14.59 -8.68 9.29
N ASN A 274 15.83 -8.60 9.73
CA ASN A 274 16.88 -9.48 9.22
C ASN A 274 16.49 -10.96 9.45
N SER A 275 16.85 -11.84 8.51
CA SER A 275 16.52 -13.28 8.60
C SER A 275 17.06 -13.97 9.83
N GLU A 276 18.14 -13.45 10.44
CA GLU A 276 18.71 -13.97 11.70
C GLU A 276 17.98 -13.49 12.97
N ASN A 277 17.08 -12.49 12.85
CA ASN A 277 16.28 -12.04 13.98
C ASN A 277 15.31 -13.15 14.42
N THR A 278 15.15 -13.37 15.71
CA THR A 278 14.31 -14.47 16.25
C THR A 278 12.84 -14.11 16.38
N LEU A 279 12.47 -12.81 16.26
CA LEU A 279 11.08 -12.37 16.33
C LEU A 279 10.28 -12.93 15.15
N SER A 280 9.05 -13.36 15.40
CA SER A 280 8.12 -13.85 14.36
C SER A 280 6.81 -13.06 14.29
N ASP A 281 6.45 -12.34 15.35
CA ASP A 281 5.22 -11.58 15.45
C ASP A 281 5.46 -10.28 16.20
N ILE A 282 4.74 -9.22 15.85
CA ILE A 282 4.83 -7.91 16.48
C ILE A 282 3.46 -7.23 16.51
N SER A 283 3.09 -6.59 17.62
CA SER A 283 1.84 -5.85 17.66
C SER A 283 1.96 -4.46 17.01
N VAL A 284 0.84 -3.92 16.51
CA VAL A 284 0.77 -2.53 16.02
C VAL A 284 1.19 -1.54 17.12
N ASP A 285 0.87 -1.81 18.38
CA ASP A 285 1.30 -0.96 19.52
C ASP A 285 2.84 -1.00 19.72
N MET A 286 3.47 -2.18 19.58
CA MET A 286 4.94 -2.29 19.63
C MET A 286 5.60 -1.55 18.46
N LEU A 287 5.06 -1.69 17.24
CA LEU A 287 5.53 -0.93 16.08
C LEU A 287 5.49 0.56 16.35
N LYS A 288 4.34 1.06 16.83
CA LYS A 288 4.21 2.47 17.23
C LYS A 288 5.28 2.89 18.22
N LYS A 289 5.52 2.10 19.26
CA LYS A 289 6.52 2.42 20.29
C LYS A 289 7.95 2.42 19.75
N ILE A 290 8.28 1.52 18.82
CA ILE A 290 9.58 1.49 18.15
C ILE A 290 9.75 2.74 17.29
N TYR A 291 8.81 3.01 16.39
CA TYR A 291 8.89 4.14 15.46
C TYR A 291 8.76 5.51 16.16
N ASP A 292 8.11 5.58 17.31
CA ASP A 292 8.08 6.77 18.21
C ASP A 292 9.27 6.85 19.18
N LYS A 293 10.30 5.98 19.05
CA LYS A 293 11.49 5.95 19.90
C LYS A 293 11.24 5.71 21.39
N LYS A 294 10.10 5.06 21.72
CA LYS A 294 9.79 4.63 23.09
C LYS A 294 10.44 3.30 23.44
N TYR A 295 10.59 2.44 22.44
CA TYR A 295 11.39 1.22 22.47
C TYR A 295 12.64 1.44 21.63
N THR A 296 13.81 1.29 22.22
CA THR A 296 15.10 1.56 21.58
C THR A 296 16.00 0.33 21.51
N ALA A 297 15.70 -0.68 22.30
CA ALA A 297 16.37 -1.97 22.28
C ALA A 297 15.39 -3.11 22.08
N TRP A 298 15.80 -4.19 21.47
CA TRP A 298 14.97 -5.38 21.28
C TRP A 298 14.49 -5.96 22.60
N SER A 299 15.25 -5.78 23.69
CA SER A 299 14.84 -6.19 25.05
C SER A 299 13.65 -5.38 25.61
N ASP A 300 13.28 -4.26 25.01
CA ASP A 300 12.15 -3.42 25.46
C ASP A 300 10.78 -4.03 25.07
N LEU A 301 10.76 -5.03 24.18
CA LEU A 301 9.54 -5.67 23.66
C LEU A 301 8.83 -6.61 24.65
N ARG A 302 9.32 -6.77 25.87
CA ARG A 302 8.77 -7.66 26.91
C ARG A 302 7.58 -7.09 27.65
#